data_3cfa9d832d6a3f329393c5c965d495dc
#
_entry.id   3cfa9d832d6a3f329393c5c965d495dc
#
_cell.length_a   1.000
_cell.length_b   1.000
_cell.length_c   1.000
_cell.angle_alpha   90.00
_cell.angle_beta   90.00
_cell.angle_gamma   90.00
#
_symmetry.space_group_name_H-M   'P 1'
#
loop_
_entity.id
_entity.type
_entity.pdbx_description
1 polymer ?
#
loop_
_entity_poly.entity_id
_entity_poly.type
_entity_poly.pdbx_seq_one_letter_code
_entity_poly.pdbx_strand_id
1 'polypeptide(L)'
;MRFFIAGIMQGSHTAKAVHDQDYRRQIAALLEERFPGAEVYDPRAEHKNSLDYVELTAREVFFRHNRMCGEVDALVAVLPSASMGTAVEMWEAYRHGAAVISISPMTHNWAVKFLSHLLYIDMDAFAEGLRSGELARTIEQVRNQPPPRV
;
A
#
# COMPACT_ATOMS: atom_id res chain seq x y z
N MET A 1 -14.47 -1.69 6.10
CA MET A 1 -12.99 -1.87 6.11
C MET A 1 -12.40 -0.89 5.13
N ARG A 2 -11.31 -0.21 5.51
CA ARG A 2 -10.65 0.80 4.68
C ARG A 2 -9.28 0.31 4.25
N PHE A 3 -9.00 0.39 2.95
CA PHE A 3 -7.74 0.01 2.34
C PHE A 3 -7.07 1.19 1.65
N PHE A 4 -5.74 1.21 1.68
CA PHE A 4 -4.93 2.13 0.88
C PHE A 4 -4.01 1.32 -0.04
N ILE A 5 -4.04 1.60 -1.34
CA ILE A 5 -3.13 0.97 -2.31
C ILE A 5 -1.89 1.85 -2.47
N ALA A 6 -0.81 1.45 -1.82
CA ALA A 6 0.51 2.04 -1.98
C ALA A 6 1.27 1.36 -3.13
N GLY A 7 2.20 2.07 -3.73
CA GLY A 7 3.04 1.47 -4.76
C GLY A 7 3.88 2.49 -5.50
N ILE A 8 4.88 1.96 -6.17
CA ILE A 8 5.87 2.78 -6.86
C ILE A 8 5.19 3.62 -7.94
N MET A 9 5.32 4.94 -7.87
CA MET A 9 4.88 5.86 -8.91
C MET A 9 6.06 6.36 -9.73
N GLN A 10 6.83 7.27 -9.20
CA GLN A 10 8.02 7.82 -9.85
C GLN A 10 9.24 6.93 -9.66
N GLY A 11 9.36 6.22 -8.52
CA GLY A 11 10.49 5.36 -8.20
C GLY A 11 11.82 6.10 -8.26
N SER A 12 12.78 5.49 -8.94
CA SER A 12 14.11 6.05 -9.20
C SER A 12 14.23 6.77 -10.55
N HIS A 13 13.12 7.04 -11.24
CA HIS A 13 13.15 7.82 -12.47
C HIS A 13 13.64 9.25 -12.19
N THR A 14 14.62 9.70 -12.97
CA THR A 14 15.12 11.08 -12.93
C THR A 14 14.22 12.02 -13.74
N ALA A 15 13.40 11.49 -14.64
CA ALA A 15 12.42 12.24 -15.43
C ALA A 15 11.04 12.22 -14.77
N LYS A 16 10.15 13.12 -15.20
CA LYS A 16 8.72 13.10 -14.85
C LYS A 16 8.00 11.94 -15.54
N ALA A 17 8.24 10.71 -15.06
CA ALA A 17 7.63 9.49 -15.57
C ALA A 17 7.08 8.66 -14.40
N VAL A 18 6.08 7.84 -14.67
CA VAL A 18 5.52 6.89 -13.70
C VAL A 18 5.67 5.47 -14.22
N HIS A 19 5.84 4.53 -13.29
CA HIS A 19 5.77 3.10 -13.59
C HIS A 19 4.35 2.69 -14.01
N ASP A 20 4.22 1.49 -14.59
CA ASP A 20 2.90 0.90 -14.86
C ASP A 20 2.06 0.84 -13.60
N GLN A 21 0.78 1.19 -13.72
CA GLN A 21 -0.18 1.30 -12.61
C GLN A 21 -1.39 0.37 -12.78
N ASP A 22 -1.43 -0.50 -13.78
CA ASP A 22 -2.60 -1.35 -14.07
C ASP A 22 -2.92 -2.35 -12.95
N TYR A 23 -1.91 -2.76 -12.19
CA TYR A 23 -2.08 -3.61 -11.01
C TYR A 23 -3.03 -3.01 -9.96
N ARG A 24 -3.15 -1.69 -9.86
CA ARG A 24 -3.99 -1.01 -8.86
C ARG A 24 -5.46 -1.33 -9.05
N ARG A 25 -5.94 -1.30 -10.28
CA ARG A 25 -7.32 -1.67 -10.61
C ARG A 25 -7.61 -3.13 -10.28
N GLN A 26 -6.65 -4.03 -10.56
CA GLN A 26 -6.76 -5.45 -10.24
C GLN A 26 -6.84 -5.67 -8.73
N ILE A 27 -5.99 -5.02 -7.94
CA ILE A 27 -6.01 -5.10 -6.47
C ILE A 27 -7.34 -4.56 -5.93
N ALA A 28 -7.80 -3.40 -6.40
CA ALA A 28 -9.05 -2.81 -5.94
C ALA A 28 -10.22 -3.78 -6.18
N ALA A 29 -10.34 -4.34 -7.39
CA ALA A 29 -11.39 -5.30 -7.71
C ALA A 29 -11.34 -6.55 -6.81
N LEU A 30 -10.17 -7.12 -6.56
CA LEU A 30 -9.99 -8.28 -5.69
C LEU A 30 -10.35 -7.98 -4.22
N LEU A 31 -10.01 -6.78 -3.74
CA LEU A 31 -10.35 -6.35 -2.39
C LEU A 31 -11.87 -6.11 -2.23
N GLU A 32 -12.50 -5.46 -3.20
CA GLU A 32 -13.95 -5.20 -3.20
C GLU A 32 -14.75 -6.50 -3.28
N GLU A 33 -14.31 -7.48 -4.08
CA GLU A 33 -14.91 -8.81 -4.17
C GLU A 33 -14.80 -9.55 -2.83
N ARG A 34 -13.64 -9.53 -2.20
CA ARG A 34 -13.38 -10.28 -0.95
C ARG A 34 -13.98 -9.61 0.28
N PHE A 35 -14.07 -8.28 0.29
CA PHE A 35 -14.58 -7.47 1.40
C PHE A 35 -15.73 -6.55 0.93
N PRO A 36 -16.95 -7.08 0.76
CA PRO A 36 -18.10 -6.29 0.30
C PRO A 36 -18.31 -5.05 1.17
N GLY A 37 -18.41 -3.89 0.53
CA GLY A 37 -18.54 -2.59 1.21
C GLY A 37 -17.23 -2.01 1.74
N ALA A 38 -16.07 -2.56 1.33
CA ALA A 38 -14.78 -1.95 1.62
C ALA A 38 -14.60 -0.62 0.88
N GLU A 39 -13.95 0.33 1.54
CA GLU A 39 -13.48 1.56 0.93
C GLU A 39 -12.02 1.35 0.50
N VAL A 40 -11.77 1.38 -0.80
CA VAL A 40 -10.43 1.20 -1.37
C VAL A 40 -9.94 2.51 -1.94
N TYR A 41 -8.94 3.12 -1.31
CA TYR A 41 -8.32 4.34 -1.79
C TYR A 41 -7.12 4.05 -2.69
N ASP A 42 -7.18 4.53 -3.92
CA ASP A 42 -6.08 4.51 -4.87
C ASP A 42 -5.61 5.94 -5.18
N PRO A 43 -4.43 6.36 -4.69
CA PRO A 43 -3.87 7.69 -4.96
C PRO A 43 -3.78 8.03 -6.44
N ARG A 44 -3.55 7.03 -7.30
CA ARG A 44 -3.42 7.26 -8.74
C ARG A 44 -4.76 7.57 -9.40
N ALA A 45 -5.83 6.93 -8.96
CA ALA A 45 -7.18 7.20 -9.46
C ALA A 45 -7.61 8.64 -9.14
N GLU A 46 -7.30 9.11 -7.91
CA GLU A 46 -7.65 10.44 -7.43
C GLU A 46 -6.75 11.55 -8.01
N HIS A 47 -5.46 11.27 -8.25
CA HIS A 47 -4.46 12.25 -8.63
C HIS A 47 -3.76 11.89 -9.96
N LYS A 48 -4.56 11.76 -11.03
CA LYS A 48 -4.07 11.36 -12.37
C LYS A 48 -2.99 12.28 -12.93
N ASN A 49 -3.08 13.58 -12.63
CA ASN A 49 -2.17 14.62 -13.11
C ASN A 49 -1.16 15.08 -12.05
N SER A 50 -0.83 14.22 -11.08
CA SER A 50 0.06 14.59 -9.96
C SER A 50 1.44 15.07 -10.38
N LEU A 51 1.94 14.66 -11.55
CA LEU A 51 3.23 15.13 -12.11
C LEU A 51 3.23 16.62 -12.48
N ASP A 52 2.05 17.21 -12.73
CA ASP A 52 1.89 18.59 -13.14
C ASP A 52 1.51 19.52 -11.97
N TYR A 53 1.44 18.99 -10.76
CA TYR A 53 1.11 19.77 -9.58
C TYR A 53 2.21 20.80 -9.27
N VAL A 54 1.78 22.01 -8.90
CA VAL A 54 2.69 22.98 -8.30
C VAL A 54 3.18 22.47 -6.94
N GLU A 55 4.36 22.91 -6.54
CA GLU A 55 5.05 22.38 -5.35
C GLU A 55 4.18 22.35 -4.09
N LEU A 56 3.42 23.42 -3.84
CA LEU A 56 2.55 23.50 -2.66
C LEU A 56 1.48 22.39 -2.67
N THR A 57 0.79 22.21 -3.80
CA THR A 57 -0.22 21.16 -3.97
C THR A 57 0.40 19.77 -3.85
N ALA A 58 1.55 19.55 -4.48
CA ALA A 58 2.26 18.27 -4.38
C ALA A 58 2.64 17.94 -2.94
N ARG A 59 3.12 18.93 -2.18
CA ARG A 59 3.45 18.80 -0.76
C ARG A 59 2.22 18.45 0.09
N GLU A 60 1.10 19.13 -0.11
CA GLU A 60 -0.15 18.87 0.60
C GLU A 60 -0.67 17.46 0.33
N VAL A 61 -0.67 17.02 -0.92
CA VAL A 61 -1.08 15.67 -1.34
C VAL A 61 -0.18 14.61 -0.71
N PHE A 62 1.15 14.81 -0.75
CA PHE A 62 2.10 13.89 -0.15
C PHE A 62 1.83 13.67 1.35
N PHE A 63 1.71 14.74 2.13
CA PHE A 63 1.46 14.62 3.56
C PHE A 63 0.05 14.10 3.87
N ARG A 64 -0.96 14.43 3.04
CA ARG A 64 -2.30 13.87 3.18
C ARG A 64 -2.28 12.35 3.01
N HIS A 65 -1.64 11.83 1.97
CA HIS A 65 -1.54 10.38 1.73
C HIS A 65 -0.85 9.67 2.90
N ASN A 66 0.26 10.22 3.39
CA ASN A 66 0.94 9.63 4.55
C ASN A 66 0.01 9.57 5.78
N ARG A 67 -0.74 10.62 6.10
CA ARG A 67 -1.72 10.56 7.20
C ARG A 67 -2.79 9.51 6.97
N MET A 68 -3.34 9.43 5.76
CA MET A 68 -4.35 8.41 5.41
C MET A 68 -3.84 6.98 5.61
N CYS A 69 -2.56 6.72 5.34
CA CYS A 69 -1.96 5.40 5.57
C CYS A 69 -2.02 4.98 7.05
N GLY A 70 -1.94 5.94 7.99
CA GLY A 70 -2.11 5.68 9.42
C GLY A 70 -3.56 5.54 9.89
N GLU A 71 -4.54 5.80 9.03
CA GLU A 71 -5.97 5.82 9.36
C GLU A 71 -6.76 4.67 8.72
N VAL A 72 -6.12 3.82 7.91
CA VAL A 72 -6.75 2.66 7.26
C VAL A 72 -6.66 1.40 8.11
N ASP A 73 -7.49 0.40 7.78
CA ASP A 73 -7.39 -0.93 8.40
C ASP A 73 -6.22 -1.73 7.83
N ALA A 74 -5.94 -1.54 6.54
CA ALA A 74 -4.81 -2.19 5.87
C ALA A 74 -4.27 -1.36 4.70
N LEU A 75 -2.95 -1.45 4.52
CA LEU A 75 -2.23 -0.90 3.38
C LEU A 75 -1.72 -2.05 2.51
N VAL A 76 -2.01 -2.02 1.21
CA VAL A 76 -1.48 -2.97 0.23
C VAL A 76 -0.40 -2.26 -0.59
N ALA A 77 0.85 -2.67 -0.41
CA ALA A 77 2.02 -2.07 -1.05
C ALA A 77 2.56 -2.93 -2.20
N VAL A 78 2.68 -2.36 -3.40
CA VAL A 78 3.28 -3.03 -4.55
C VAL A 78 4.66 -2.45 -4.83
N LEU A 79 5.67 -3.28 -4.66
CA LEU A 79 7.09 -2.90 -4.72
C LEU A 79 7.88 -3.85 -5.63
N PRO A 80 7.78 -3.74 -6.96
CA PRO A 80 8.63 -4.49 -7.88
C PRO A 80 10.11 -4.05 -7.77
N SER A 81 10.36 -2.84 -7.30
CA SER A 81 11.66 -2.27 -6.96
C SER A 81 11.52 -1.26 -5.81
N ALA A 82 12.65 -0.77 -5.28
CA ALA A 82 12.65 0.14 -4.14
C ALA A 82 11.95 1.47 -4.47
N SER A 83 11.13 1.94 -3.52
CA SER A 83 10.39 3.20 -3.59
C SER A 83 10.43 3.90 -2.24
N MET A 84 11.01 5.10 -2.19
CA MET A 84 11.07 5.90 -0.96
C MET A 84 9.68 6.31 -0.48
N GLY A 85 8.81 6.77 -1.38
CA GLY A 85 7.45 7.16 -1.05
C GLY A 85 6.65 6.01 -0.45
N THR A 86 6.68 4.84 -1.11
CA THR A 86 5.98 3.65 -0.62
C THR A 86 6.52 3.17 0.73
N ALA A 87 7.85 3.29 0.98
CA ALA A 87 8.42 2.93 2.27
C ALA A 87 7.94 3.85 3.41
N VAL A 88 7.76 5.15 3.14
CA VAL A 88 7.17 6.09 4.10
C VAL A 88 5.70 5.77 4.36
N GLU A 89 4.92 5.48 3.32
CA GLU A 89 3.52 5.04 3.45
C GLU A 89 3.39 3.76 4.29
N MET A 90 4.25 2.77 4.04
CA MET A 90 4.31 1.53 4.83
C MET A 90 4.66 1.81 6.29
N TRP A 91 5.63 2.68 6.54
CA TRP A 91 6.02 3.08 7.90
C TRP A 91 4.87 3.75 8.65
N GLU A 92 4.16 4.69 8.00
CA GLU A 92 3.01 5.35 8.60
C GLU A 92 1.89 4.36 8.95
N ALA A 93 1.57 3.44 8.04
CA ALA A 93 0.60 2.39 8.29
C ALA A 93 1.03 1.48 9.47
N TYR A 94 2.27 0.98 9.43
CA TYR A 94 2.81 0.07 10.44
C TYR A 94 2.81 0.68 11.84
N ARG A 95 3.39 1.87 12.01
CA ARG A 95 3.50 2.52 13.33
C ARG A 95 2.15 2.92 13.94
N HIS A 96 1.10 3.04 13.15
CA HIS A 96 -0.26 3.33 13.61
C HIS A 96 -1.13 2.07 13.76
N GLY A 97 -0.58 0.87 13.54
CA GLY A 97 -1.29 -0.40 13.75
C GLY A 97 -2.20 -0.82 12.60
N ALA A 98 -2.05 -0.24 11.41
CA ALA A 98 -2.66 -0.77 10.21
C ALA A 98 -1.93 -2.02 9.73
N ALA A 99 -2.64 -2.99 9.17
CA ALA A 99 -2.00 -4.16 8.58
C ALA A 99 -1.27 -3.77 7.28
N VAL A 100 0.02 -4.08 7.19
CA VAL A 100 0.82 -3.85 5.97
C VAL A 100 0.96 -5.16 5.21
N ILE A 101 0.44 -5.18 4.00
CA ILE A 101 0.45 -6.32 3.09
C ILE A 101 1.31 -5.94 1.89
N SER A 102 2.43 -6.59 1.68
CA SER A 102 3.33 -6.26 0.57
C SER A 102 3.28 -7.30 -0.53
N ILE A 103 3.35 -6.83 -1.77
CA ILE A 103 3.52 -7.64 -2.98
C ILE A 103 4.86 -7.24 -3.58
N SER A 104 5.89 -8.07 -3.38
CA SER A 104 7.26 -7.72 -3.75
C SER A 104 8.17 -8.93 -3.89
N PRO A 105 9.04 -8.99 -4.91
CA PRO A 105 10.09 -9.98 -5.00
C PRO A 105 11.27 -9.69 -4.07
N MET A 106 11.31 -8.50 -3.42
CA MET A 106 12.42 -8.03 -2.59
C MET A 106 12.37 -8.59 -1.16
N THR A 107 12.34 -9.92 -1.01
CA THR A 107 12.17 -10.59 0.28
C THR A 107 13.29 -10.34 1.30
N HIS A 108 14.46 -9.88 0.85
CA HIS A 108 15.61 -9.55 1.70
C HIS A 108 15.73 -8.07 2.04
N ASN A 109 14.91 -7.20 1.43
CA ASN A 109 14.91 -5.77 1.74
C ASN A 109 14.31 -5.55 3.14
N TRP A 110 15.05 -4.88 4.01
CA TRP A 110 14.64 -4.72 5.41
C TRP A 110 13.35 -3.92 5.59
N ALA A 111 13.14 -2.87 4.82
CA ALA A 111 11.89 -2.12 4.89
C ALA A 111 10.70 -3.00 4.49
N VAL A 112 10.81 -3.74 3.38
CA VAL A 112 9.78 -4.68 2.95
C VAL A 112 9.58 -5.76 4.01
N LYS A 113 10.66 -6.42 4.45
CA LYS A 113 10.58 -7.57 5.36
C LYS A 113 10.02 -7.23 6.73
N PHE A 114 10.45 -6.10 7.34
CA PHE A 114 10.14 -5.80 8.73
C PHE A 114 8.90 -4.92 8.91
N LEU A 115 8.45 -4.24 7.87
CA LEU A 115 7.21 -3.48 7.91
C LEU A 115 6.00 -4.29 7.45
N SER A 116 6.21 -5.44 6.80
CA SER A 116 5.10 -6.26 6.28
C SER A 116 4.60 -7.27 7.31
N HIS A 117 3.29 -7.33 7.52
CA HIS A 117 2.62 -8.41 8.24
C HIS A 117 2.40 -9.63 7.35
N LEU A 118 2.19 -9.39 6.03
CA LEU A 118 2.21 -10.41 4.98
C LEU A 118 3.06 -9.93 3.81
N LEU A 119 3.83 -10.85 3.23
CA LEU A 119 4.66 -10.59 2.06
C LEU A 119 4.40 -11.67 1.00
N TYR A 120 3.79 -11.26 -0.10
CA TYR A 120 3.56 -12.08 -1.29
C TYR A 120 4.61 -11.74 -2.35
N ILE A 121 5.12 -12.76 -3.04
CA ILE A 121 6.17 -12.57 -4.06
C ILE A 121 5.63 -11.94 -5.35
N ASP A 122 4.34 -12.13 -5.63
CA ASP A 122 3.66 -11.67 -6.84
C ASP A 122 2.13 -11.54 -6.62
N MET A 123 1.42 -11.14 -7.67
CA MET A 123 -0.03 -10.96 -7.67
C MET A 123 -0.81 -12.27 -7.53
N ASP A 124 -0.28 -13.39 -8.05
CA ASP A 124 -0.94 -14.69 -7.96
C ASP A 124 -0.94 -15.19 -6.52
N ALA A 125 0.19 -15.06 -5.83
CA ALA A 125 0.31 -15.37 -4.41
C ALA A 125 -0.60 -14.48 -3.54
N PHE A 126 -0.70 -13.18 -3.87
CA PHE A 126 -1.64 -12.25 -3.20
C PHE A 126 -3.10 -12.68 -3.40
N ALA A 127 -3.50 -13.01 -4.63
CA ALA A 127 -4.86 -13.47 -4.93
C ALA A 127 -5.19 -14.78 -4.19
N GLU A 128 -4.22 -15.69 -4.04
CA GLU A 128 -4.39 -16.90 -3.22
C GLU A 128 -4.55 -16.59 -1.74
N GLY A 129 -3.74 -15.66 -1.19
CA GLY A 129 -3.87 -15.19 0.20
C GLY A 129 -5.24 -14.58 0.49
N LEU A 130 -5.84 -13.89 -0.49
CA LEU A 130 -7.22 -13.40 -0.41
C LEU A 130 -8.22 -14.56 -0.40
N ARG A 131 -8.10 -15.51 -1.33
CA ARG A 131 -9.02 -16.66 -1.44
C ARG A 131 -8.97 -17.57 -0.22
N SER A 132 -7.81 -17.86 0.31
CA SER A 132 -7.61 -18.67 1.52
C SER A 132 -8.09 -18.00 2.82
N GLY A 133 -8.36 -16.69 2.76
CA GLY A 133 -8.71 -15.87 3.92
C GLY A 133 -7.53 -15.55 4.84
N GLU A 134 -6.30 -15.83 4.43
CA GLU A 134 -5.08 -15.50 5.19
C GLU A 134 -5.00 -13.99 5.45
N LEU A 135 -5.19 -13.18 4.41
CA LEU A 135 -5.18 -11.73 4.50
C LEU A 135 -6.22 -11.20 5.49
N ALA A 136 -7.45 -11.72 5.45
CA ALA A 136 -8.51 -11.31 6.36
C ALA A 136 -8.16 -11.61 7.83
N ARG A 137 -7.66 -12.81 8.11
CA ARG A 137 -7.21 -13.20 9.45
C ARG A 137 -6.07 -12.33 9.95
N THR A 138 -5.10 -12.03 9.10
CA THR A 138 -3.96 -11.18 9.47
C THR A 138 -4.40 -9.75 9.79
N ILE A 139 -5.30 -9.16 8.98
CA ILE A 139 -5.84 -7.82 9.26
C ILE A 139 -6.53 -7.82 10.63
N GLU A 140 -7.36 -8.82 10.91
CA GLU A 140 -8.06 -8.92 12.18
C GLU A 140 -7.09 -9.07 13.37
N GLN A 141 -6.06 -9.89 13.23
CA GLN A 141 -5.03 -10.07 14.26
C GLN A 141 -4.29 -8.75 14.56
N VAL A 142 -3.87 -8.03 13.52
CA VAL A 142 -3.16 -6.75 13.68
C VAL A 142 -4.05 -5.71 14.36
N ARG A 143 -5.30 -5.58 13.95
CA ARG A 143 -6.25 -4.62 14.54
C ARG A 143 -6.56 -4.88 16.03
N ASN A 144 -6.46 -6.13 16.46
CA ASN A 144 -6.70 -6.52 17.85
C ASN A 144 -5.45 -6.36 18.74
N GLN A 145 -4.33 -5.89 18.18
CA GLN A 145 -3.10 -5.62 18.92
C GLN A 145 -2.89 -4.10 19.09
N PRO A 146 -2.23 -3.67 20.16
CA PRO A 146 -1.81 -2.27 20.24
C PRO A 146 -0.79 -1.97 19.13
N PRO A 147 -0.75 -0.72 18.62
CA PRO A 147 0.28 -0.32 17.66
C PRO A 147 1.69 -0.63 18.19
N PRO A 148 2.62 -1.00 17.30
CA PRO A 148 3.98 -1.34 17.72
C PRO A 148 4.67 -0.12 18.34
N ARG A 149 5.43 -0.37 19.40
CA ARG A 149 6.27 0.66 20.03
C ARG A 149 7.59 0.74 19.27
N VAL A 150 7.65 1.59 18.26
CA VAL A 150 8.82 1.81 17.40
C VAL A 150 9.28 3.25 17.45
#